data_4990a204b23dd87dea2901f89b77292a
#
_entry.id   4990a204b23dd87dea2901f89b77292a
#
_cell.length_a   1.000
_cell.length_b   1.000
_cell.length_c   1.000
_cell.angle_alpha   90.00
_cell.angle_beta   90.00
_cell.angle_gamma   90.00
#
_symmetry.space_group_name_H-M   'P 1'
#
loop_
_entity.id
_entity.type
_entity.pdbx_description
1 polymer ?
#
loop_
_entity_poly.entity_id
_entity_poly.type
_entity_poly.pdbx_seq_one_letter_code
_entity_poly.pdbx_strand_id
1 'polypeptide(L)'
;TSTAADVLVVGAGVAGLACARALQQAGVRVIVLEARDRLGGRVWTDSSLGLPLDLGASWFHGMDRNPLADLAQQQLGLRLLRTDYDDTITFAAEGDPWSATRSEAAERWLDQQLQRLESTAEADQSLLGALPAPLSADQRFALTVTVEHELGADAAQVAAGEALGDGAELEGDDALPVGGLHPLITFLARGLDVRLGQRVQRISQNGAGAAAPITVETDQGTFQAARLCCTLPLGVLQHGSVRFEPPLPPAKQQAITRLGMGVLDKLYLRFPRRFWGSETVIRNATDSTGLWAEWFNLEPLLREPVLLGFNAGGVARAMARQPDSAIVASALQALRRCYGRSSVPEPSAYRLSRWAEDPYSRGSYSFPRVGVSAQDRPALAAPWGAVVFAGEATSSRAPATLQGAYESGLAAAQQLQRPAPTT
;
A
#
# COMPACT_ATOMS: atom_id res chain seq x y z
N THR A 1 -3.82 -31.41 13.87
CA THR A 1 -4.66 -30.42 13.15
C THR A 1 -4.85 -30.86 11.71
N SER A 2 -6.10 -30.81 11.18
CA SER A 2 -6.39 -31.17 9.79
C SER A 2 -5.58 -30.28 8.84
N THR A 3 -5.02 -30.87 7.77
CA THR A 3 -4.37 -30.18 6.66
C THR A 3 -5.29 -30.03 5.45
N ALA A 4 -6.55 -30.49 5.57
CA ALA A 4 -7.57 -30.43 4.53
C ALA A 4 -8.69 -29.45 4.92
N ALA A 5 -9.09 -28.61 3.98
CA ALA A 5 -10.18 -27.64 4.07
C ALA A 5 -11.02 -27.69 2.79
N ASP A 6 -12.18 -27.03 2.79
CA ASP A 6 -12.95 -26.83 1.56
C ASP A 6 -12.27 -25.76 0.70
N VAL A 7 -11.75 -24.70 1.37
CA VAL A 7 -11.00 -23.61 0.73
C VAL A 7 -9.73 -23.32 1.53
N LEU A 8 -8.61 -23.16 0.85
CA LEU A 8 -7.40 -22.55 1.38
C LEU A 8 -7.34 -21.08 0.98
N VAL A 9 -6.86 -20.23 1.90
CA VAL A 9 -6.55 -18.83 1.62
C VAL A 9 -5.06 -18.63 1.89
N VAL A 10 -4.33 -18.14 0.90
CA VAL A 10 -2.91 -17.80 1.01
C VAL A 10 -2.77 -16.31 1.29
N GLY A 11 -2.27 -15.98 2.47
CA GLY A 11 -2.08 -14.64 2.98
C GLY A 11 -3.17 -14.20 3.98
N ALA A 12 -2.75 -13.73 5.16
CA ALA A 12 -3.60 -13.17 6.20
C ALA A 12 -3.57 -11.62 6.22
N GLY A 13 -3.48 -11.00 5.05
CA GLY A 13 -3.73 -9.56 4.86
C GLY A 13 -5.23 -9.26 4.80
N VAL A 14 -5.58 -7.99 4.59
CA VAL A 14 -6.99 -7.54 4.53
C VAL A 14 -7.81 -8.36 3.51
N ALA A 15 -7.29 -8.59 2.31
CA ALA A 15 -7.99 -9.34 1.27
C ALA A 15 -8.25 -10.79 1.68
N GLY A 16 -7.23 -11.49 2.18
CA GLY A 16 -7.34 -12.88 2.60
C GLY A 16 -8.26 -13.06 3.80
N LEU A 17 -8.15 -12.19 4.80
CA LEU A 17 -9.02 -12.23 5.98
C LEU A 17 -10.47 -11.91 5.64
N ALA A 18 -10.73 -10.94 4.74
CA ALA A 18 -12.07 -10.63 4.26
C ALA A 18 -12.69 -11.81 3.51
N CYS A 19 -11.92 -12.44 2.61
CA CYS A 19 -12.33 -13.64 1.90
C CYS A 19 -12.65 -14.79 2.85
N ALA A 20 -11.73 -15.12 3.75
CA ALA A 20 -11.88 -16.22 4.69
C ALA A 20 -13.08 -16.02 5.63
N ARG A 21 -13.27 -14.80 6.14
CA ARG A 21 -14.40 -14.46 7.01
C ARG A 21 -15.74 -14.61 6.28
N ALA A 22 -15.85 -14.11 5.06
CA ALA A 22 -17.08 -14.23 4.28
C ALA A 22 -17.40 -15.70 3.95
N LEU A 23 -16.40 -16.51 3.63
CA LEU A 23 -16.56 -17.95 3.41
C LEU A 23 -16.99 -18.68 4.69
N GLN A 24 -16.36 -18.39 5.82
CA GLN A 24 -16.71 -18.99 7.11
C GLN A 24 -18.16 -18.65 7.50
N GLN A 25 -18.59 -17.42 7.30
CA GLN A 25 -19.96 -16.98 7.55
C GLN A 25 -20.99 -17.72 6.68
N ALA A 26 -20.55 -18.19 5.50
CA ALA A 26 -21.35 -19.03 4.60
C ALA A 26 -21.23 -20.55 4.93
N GLY A 27 -20.59 -20.92 6.06
CA GLY A 27 -20.47 -22.32 6.48
C GLY A 27 -19.35 -23.11 5.80
N VAL A 28 -18.46 -22.47 5.07
CA VAL A 28 -17.32 -23.11 4.38
C VAL A 28 -16.17 -23.30 5.37
N ARG A 29 -15.55 -24.49 5.36
CA ARG A 29 -14.33 -24.74 6.15
C ARG A 29 -13.12 -24.12 5.47
N VAL A 30 -12.53 -23.12 6.12
CA VAL A 30 -11.41 -22.35 5.58
C VAL A 30 -10.18 -22.49 6.47
N ILE A 31 -9.02 -22.66 5.85
CA ILE A 31 -7.71 -22.51 6.51
C ILE A 31 -6.99 -21.38 5.82
N VAL A 32 -6.47 -20.43 6.60
CA VAL A 32 -5.65 -19.31 6.11
C VAL A 32 -4.18 -19.62 6.40
N LEU A 33 -3.32 -19.55 5.38
CA LEU A 33 -1.88 -19.77 5.49
C LEU A 33 -1.15 -18.44 5.40
N GLU A 34 -0.42 -18.06 6.44
CA GLU A 34 0.33 -16.81 6.52
C GLU A 34 1.82 -17.10 6.73
N ALA A 35 2.67 -16.46 5.91
CA ALA A 35 4.11 -16.67 5.97
C ALA A 35 4.76 -16.04 7.21
N ARG A 36 4.20 -14.95 7.72
CA ARG A 36 4.70 -14.21 8.89
C ARG A 36 4.27 -14.87 10.20
N ASP A 37 4.85 -14.38 11.27
CA ASP A 37 4.44 -14.64 12.65
C ASP A 37 3.33 -13.70 13.16
N ARG A 38 2.76 -12.86 12.26
CA ARG A 38 1.71 -11.89 12.53
C ARG A 38 0.67 -11.80 11.41
N LEU A 39 -0.50 -11.31 11.77
CA LEU A 39 -1.59 -10.99 10.85
C LEU A 39 -1.40 -9.62 10.18
N GLY A 40 -2.23 -9.33 9.18
CA GLY A 40 -2.40 -8.01 8.58
C GLY A 40 -1.60 -7.77 7.30
N GLY A 41 -0.55 -8.55 7.04
CA GLY A 41 0.29 -8.34 5.85
C GLY A 41 0.92 -6.94 5.82
N ARG A 42 0.49 -6.12 4.85
CA ARG A 42 0.90 -4.70 4.71
C ARG A 42 0.15 -3.73 5.63
N VAL A 43 -0.77 -4.21 6.44
CA VAL A 43 -1.29 -3.51 7.61
C VAL A 43 -0.51 -3.99 8.83
N TRP A 44 0.25 -3.09 9.43
CA TRP A 44 1.11 -3.42 10.57
C TRP A 44 1.17 -2.24 11.52
N THR A 45 0.45 -2.35 12.64
CA THR A 45 0.52 -1.40 13.75
C THR A 45 1.61 -1.88 14.73
N ASP A 46 2.70 -1.14 14.83
CA ASP A 46 3.77 -1.37 15.81
C ASP A 46 3.49 -0.59 17.08
N SER A 47 3.51 -1.25 18.22
CA SER A 47 3.29 -0.64 19.53
C SER A 47 4.53 -0.66 20.42
N SER A 48 5.70 -0.95 19.87
CA SER A 48 6.94 -1.11 20.65
C SER A 48 7.41 0.16 21.37
N LEU A 49 6.96 1.33 20.91
CA LEU A 49 7.25 2.62 21.57
C LEU A 49 6.12 3.07 22.54
N GLY A 50 5.17 2.19 22.83
CA GLY A 50 3.99 2.52 23.62
C GLY A 50 2.94 3.36 22.88
N LEU A 51 3.10 3.52 21.56
CA LEU A 51 2.23 4.25 20.65
C LEU A 51 1.80 3.35 19.50
N PRO A 52 0.55 3.43 19.02
CA PRO A 52 0.10 2.66 17.86
C PRO A 52 0.58 3.32 16.57
N LEU A 53 1.69 2.83 16.02
CA LEU A 53 2.32 3.35 14.81
C LEU A 53 2.06 2.41 13.63
N ASP A 54 1.27 2.84 12.67
CA ASP A 54 0.99 2.07 11.45
C ASP A 54 2.16 2.17 10.46
N LEU A 55 3.03 1.16 10.45
CA LEU A 55 4.21 1.10 9.57
C LEU A 55 3.87 0.81 8.11
N GLY A 56 2.69 0.26 7.85
CA GLY A 56 2.13 0.05 6.50
C GLY A 56 1.00 1.02 6.20
N ALA A 57 -0.11 0.51 5.68
CA ALA A 57 -1.31 1.31 5.48
C ALA A 57 -1.75 1.99 6.78
N SER A 58 -2.22 3.24 6.67
CA SER A 58 -2.64 4.05 7.82
C SER A 58 -3.95 4.75 7.58
N TRP A 59 -4.21 5.21 6.36
CA TRP A 59 -5.38 6.00 6.01
C TRP A 59 -6.53 5.15 5.49
N PHE A 60 -7.74 5.55 5.85
CA PHE A 60 -8.93 5.28 5.05
C PHE A 60 -9.06 6.40 4.03
N HIS A 61 -8.86 6.08 2.75
CA HIS A 61 -9.02 7.03 1.66
C HIS A 61 -10.48 7.10 1.22
N GLY A 62 -10.96 8.32 0.97
CA GLY A 62 -12.30 8.54 0.50
C GLY A 62 -13.37 7.96 1.43
N MET A 63 -13.64 8.64 2.53
CA MET A 63 -14.55 8.17 3.59
C MET A 63 -15.98 7.93 3.12
N ASP A 64 -16.40 8.61 2.05
CA ASP A 64 -17.74 8.46 1.50
C ASP A 64 -17.87 7.12 0.76
N ARG A 65 -18.81 6.29 1.21
CA ARG A 65 -19.02 4.93 0.67
C ARG A 65 -17.80 4.00 0.78
N ASN A 66 -16.98 4.17 1.83
CA ASN A 66 -15.88 3.27 2.13
C ASN A 66 -16.33 2.19 3.15
N PRO A 67 -16.53 0.94 2.70
CA PRO A 67 -17.08 -0.11 3.57
C PRO A 67 -16.17 -0.47 4.75
N LEU A 68 -14.87 -0.26 4.64
CA LEU A 68 -13.95 -0.47 5.76
C LEU A 68 -14.01 0.66 6.77
N ALA A 69 -14.17 1.91 6.32
CA ALA A 69 -14.37 3.04 7.22
C ALA A 69 -15.69 2.90 7.99
N ASP A 70 -16.76 2.49 7.30
CA ASP A 70 -18.05 2.18 7.93
C ASP A 70 -17.93 1.08 8.97
N LEU A 71 -17.25 -0.02 8.63
CA LEU A 71 -17.00 -1.13 9.56
C LEU A 71 -16.19 -0.65 10.78
N ALA A 72 -15.13 0.13 10.54
CA ALA A 72 -14.27 0.65 11.61
C ALA A 72 -15.06 1.55 12.58
N GLN A 73 -15.90 2.44 12.08
CA GLN A 73 -16.68 3.35 12.90
C GLN A 73 -17.89 2.66 13.56
N GLN A 74 -18.71 1.94 12.78
CA GLN A 74 -20.01 1.45 13.24
C GLN A 74 -19.90 0.15 14.02
N GLN A 75 -18.99 -0.76 13.67
CA GLN A 75 -18.85 -2.05 14.33
C GLN A 75 -17.72 -2.09 15.36
N LEU A 76 -16.62 -1.36 15.11
CA LEU A 76 -15.48 -1.35 16.03
C LEU A 76 -15.44 -0.12 16.93
N GLY A 77 -16.26 0.89 16.66
CA GLY A 77 -16.29 2.14 17.43
C GLY A 77 -14.99 2.94 17.32
N LEU A 78 -14.23 2.76 16.26
CA LEU A 78 -12.98 3.50 16.06
C LEU A 78 -13.30 4.96 15.77
N ARG A 79 -12.62 5.85 16.48
CA ARG A 79 -12.63 7.26 16.15
C ARG A 79 -11.65 7.50 15.00
N LEU A 80 -12.13 8.17 13.94
CA LEU A 80 -11.32 8.54 12.79
C LEU A 80 -11.02 10.04 12.84
N LEU A 81 -9.77 10.41 12.64
CA LEU A 81 -9.30 11.79 12.57
C LEU A 81 -9.09 12.16 11.11
N ARG A 82 -9.89 13.10 10.60
CA ARG A 82 -9.76 13.63 9.25
C ARG A 82 -8.38 14.23 9.05
N THR A 83 -7.78 14.00 7.91
CA THR A 83 -6.55 14.64 7.47
C THR A 83 -6.90 15.89 6.66
N ASP A 84 -6.44 17.04 7.10
CA ASP A 84 -6.61 18.30 6.39
C ASP A 84 -5.34 18.58 5.57
N TYR A 85 -5.38 18.24 4.28
CA TYR A 85 -4.25 18.47 3.38
C TYR A 85 -4.06 19.94 2.99
N ASP A 86 -5.07 20.79 3.18
CA ASP A 86 -4.97 22.23 2.94
C ASP A 86 -4.21 22.94 4.06
N ASP A 87 -4.20 22.35 5.27
CA ASP A 87 -3.44 22.84 6.42
C ASP A 87 -1.95 22.44 6.29
N THR A 88 -1.28 23.07 5.33
CA THR A 88 0.09 22.72 4.91
C THR A 88 1.04 23.92 4.98
N ILE A 89 2.26 23.69 5.48
CA ILE A 89 3.40 24.59 5.35
C ILE A 89 4.46 23.95 4.44
N THR A 90 4.96 24.72 3.46
CA THR A 90 6.05 24.27 2.57
C THR A 90 7.27 25.17 2.77
N PHE A 91 8.43 24.59 3.05
CA PHE A 91 9.70 25.31 3.21
C PHE A 91 10.49 25.33 1.90
N ALA A 92 10.96 26.52 1.52
CA ALA A 92 11.87 26.71 0.38
C ALA A 92 13.29 26.21 0.67
N ALA A 93 14.13 26.19 -0.34
CA ALA A 93 15.54 25.79 -0.23
C ALA A 93 16.31 26.62 0.81
N GLU A 94 15.93 27.86 0.99
CA GLU A 94 16.52 28.82 1.94
C GLU A 94 15.98 28.65 3.38
N GLY A 95 15.00 27.77 3.58
CA GLY A 95 14.36 27.53 4.87
C GLY A 95 13.17 28.46 5.18
N ASP A 96 12.82 29.35 4.26
CA ASP A 96 11.65 30.24 4.40
C ASP A 96 10.38 29.54 3.92
N PRO A 97 9.22 29.78 4.54
CA PRO A 97 7.94 29.27 4.05
C PRO A 97 7.60 29.79 2.66
N TRP A 98 7.02 28.95 1.81
CA TRP A 98 6.43 29.37 0.54
C TRP A 98 5.23 30.30 0.81
N SER A 99 5.03 31.28 -0.08
CA SER A 99 3.76 31.99 -0.12
C SER A 99 2.65 31.08 -0.67
N ALA A 100 1.40 31.36 -0.27
CA ALA A 100 0.23 30.65 -0.83
C ALA A 100 0.21 30.71 -2.37
N THR A 101 0.50 31.89 -2.96
CA THR A 101 0.56 32.06 -4.42
C THR A 101 1.60 31.13 -5.08
N ARG A 102 2.75 30.89 -4.43
CA ARG A 102 3.79 29.99 -4.95
C ARG A 102 3.31 28.54 -4.92
N SER A 103 2.71 28.10 -3.82
CA SER A 103 2.14 26.76 -3.69
C SER A 103 1.06 26.50 -4.73
N GLU A 104 0.07 27.40 -4.82
CA GLU A 104 -1.01 27.30 -5.80
C GLU A 104 -0.53 27.32 -7.26
N ALA A 105 0.53 28.06 -7.56
CA ALA A 105 1.07 28.09 -8.93
C ALA A 105 1.70 26.74 -9.32
N ALA A 106 2.43 26.11 -8.41
CA ALA A 106 3.06 24.82 -8.64
C ALA A 106 2.01 23.69 -8.78
N GLU A 107 1.01 23.69 -7.89
CA GLU A 107 -0.10 22.74 -7.92
C GLU A 107 -0.93 22.87 -9.19
N ARG A 108 -1.40 24.07 -9.52
CA ARG A 108 -2.17 24.33 -10.77
C ARG A 108 -1.41 23.94 -12.02
N TRP A 109 -0.10 24.20 -12.07
CA TRP A 109 0.71 23.77 -13.21
C TRP A 109 0.67 22.25 -13.37
N LEU A 110 0.87 21.52 -12.27
CA LEU A 110 0.87 20.05 -12.31
C LEU A 110 -0.51 19.52 -12.72
N ASP A 111 -1.59 20.00 -12.11
CA ASP A 111 -2.97 19.58 -12.42
C ASP A 111 -3.29 19.77 -13.91
N GLN A 112 -2.90 20.90 -14.48
CA GLN A 112 -3.08 21.16 -15.92
C GLN A 112 -2.30 20.15 -16.79
N GLN A 113 -1.08 19.77 -16.38
CA GLN A 113 -0.32 18.77 -17.11
C GLN A 113 -0.97 17.39 -17.00
N LEU A 114 -1.36 16.98 -15.81
CA LEU A 114 -1.99 15.67 -15.58
C LEU A 114 -3.30 15.54 -16.36
N GLN A 115 -4.19 16.54 -16.30
CA GLN A 115 -5.44 16.56 -17.06
C GLN A 115 -5.20 16.49 -18.57
N ARG A 116 -4.19 17.22 -19.07
CA ARG A 116 -3.82 17.13 -20.49
C ARG A 116 -3.39 15.72 -20.86
N LEU A 117 -2.57 15.07 -20.03
CA LEU A 117 -1.99 13.77 -20.31
C LEU A 117 -3.00 12.63 -20.23
N GLU A 118 -4.09 12.73 -19.48
CA GLU A 118 -5.17 11.73 -19.46
C GLU A 118 -5.71 11.43 -20.88
N SER A 119 -5.79 12.45 -21.73
CA SER A 119 -6.36 12.32 -23.09
C SER A 119 -5.33 12.29 -24.21
N THR A 120 -4.07 12.63 -23.94
CA THR A 120 -3.05 12.81 -24.99
C THR A 120 -1.83 11.90 -24.85
N ALA A 121 -1.64 11.24 -23.70
CA ALA A 121 -0.48 10.40 -23.47
C ALA A 121 -0.57 9.09 -24.23
N GLU A 122 0.59 8.63 -24.73
CA GLU A 122 0.73 7.31 -25.33
C GLU A 122 0.98 6.26 -24.26
N ALA A 123 0.56 5.02 -24.49
CA ALA A 123 0.59 3.94 -23.51
C ALA A 123 2.02 3.57 -23.03
N ASP A 124 3.02 3.83 -23.83
CA ASP A 124 4.44 3.57 -23.55
C ASP A 124 5.20 4.81 -23.04
N GLN A 125 4.50 5.93 -22.85
CA GLN A 125 5.08 7.19 -22.40
C GLN A 125 5.12 7.27 -20.88
N SER A 126 6.29 7.60 -20.29
CA SER A 126 6.39 7.90 -18.88
C SER A 126 5.91 9.32 -18.56
N LEU A 127 5.39 9.51 -17.35
CA LEU A 127 4.96 10.83 -16.90
C LEU A 127 6.09 11.85 -16.99
N LEU A 128 7.27 11.53 -16.48
CA LEU A 128 8.40 12.47 -16.53
C LEU A 128 8.79 12.80 -17.97
N GLY A 129 8.75 11.83 -18.88
CA GLY A 129 9.05 12.03 -20.31
C GLY A 129 7.98 12.82 -21.06
N ALA A 130 6.74 12.85 -20.56
CA ALA A 130 5.61 13.58 -21.15
C ALA A 130 5.49 15.03 -20.66
N LEU A 131 6.16 15.37 -19.56
CA LEU A 131 6.16 16.71 -19.00
C LEU A 131 7.13 17.64 -19.77
N PRO A 132 6.83 18.95 -19.83
CA PRO A 132 7.75 19.93 -20.39
C PRO A 132 9.09 19.95 -19.66
N ALA A 133 10.21 19.88 -20.38
CA ALA A 133 11.55 19.90 -19.81
C ALA A 133 12.31 21.16 -20.22
N PRO A 134 13.19 21.72 -19.34
CA PRO A 134 13.45 21.28 -17.97
C PRO A 134 12.34 21.72 -16.97
N LEU A 135 12.09 20.93 -15.96
CA LEU A 135 11.21 21.33 -14.86
C LEU A 135 11.92 22.34 -13.94
N SER A 136 11.18 23.34 -13.47
CA SER A 136 11.67 24.17 -12.36
C SER A 136 11.72 23.38 -11.05
N ALA A 137 12.43 23.88 -10.04
CA ALA A 137 12.49 23.26 -8.73
C ALA A 137 11.09 23.09 -8.11
N ASP A 138 10.22 24.09 -8.24
CA ASP A 138 8.85 24.07 -7.71
C ASP A 138 7.99 23.04 -8.44
N GLN A 139 8.10 22.94 -9.77
CA GLN A 139 7.40 21.94 -10.58
C GLN A 139 7.87 20.51 -10.24
N ARG A 140 9.18 20.31 -10.08
CA ARG A 140 9.74 19.03 -9.67
C ARG A 140 9.24 18.62 -8.27
N PHE A 141 9.21 19.59 -7.35
CA PHE A 141 8.72 19.34 -5.99
C PHE A 141 7.21 18.98 -5.98
N ALA A 142 6.38 19.73 -6.72
CA ALA A 142 4.95 19.42 -6.86
C ALA A 142 4.75 17.97 -7.40
N LEU A 143 5.51 17.60 -8.45
CA LEU A 143 5.48 16.24 -8.98
C LEU A 143 5.84 15.17 -7.94
N THR A 144 6.83 15.44 -7.11
CA THR A 144 7.26 14.51 -6.04
C THR A 144 6.17 14.30 -5.02
N VAL A 145 5.60 15.35 -4.44
CA VAL A 145 4.64 15.21 -3.33
C VAL A 145 3.25 14.79 -3.80
N THR A 146 2.85 15.15 -5.02
CA THR A 146 1.51 14.83 -5.54
C THR A 146 1.46 13.45 -6.23
N VAL A 147 2.51 13.07 -6.96
CA VAL A 147 2.47 11.83 -7.76
C VAL A 147 3.40 10.75 -7.21
N GLU A 148 4.68 11.08 -6.98
CA GLU A 148 5.65 10.06 -6.59
C GLU A 148 5.39 9.51 -5.18
N HIS A 149 4.96 10.36 -4.23
CA HIS A 149 4.55 9.91 -2.90
C HIS A 149 3.24 9.14 -2.94
N GLU A 150 2.26 9.59 -3.71
CA GLU A 150 0.96 8.91 -3.85
C GLU A 150 1.13 7.50 -4.44
N LEU A 151 1.87 7.38 -5.53
CA LEU A 151 2.05 6.12 -6.24
C LEU A 151 3.22 5.27 -5.72
N GLY A 152 4.03 5.79 -4.79
CA GLY A 152 5.23 5.11 -4.30
C GLY A 152 6.25 4.83 -5.39
N ALA A 153 6.31 5.65 -6.45
CA ALA A 153 7.08 5.37 -7.66
C ALA A 153 7.68 6.63 -8.27
N ASP A 154 8.82 6.49 -8.93
CA ASP A 154 9.43 7.59 -9.67
C ASP A 154 8.58 7.95 -10.91
N ALA A 155 8.36 9.22 -11.18
CA ALA A 155 7.60 9.70 -12.34
C ALA A 155 8.12 9.19 -13.69
N ALA A 156 9.38 8.80 -13.75
CA ALA A 156 9.98 8.14 -14.93
C ALA A 156 9.45 6.71 -15.16
N GLN A 157 8.81 6.09 -14.17
CA GLN A 157 8.25 4.75 -14.25
C GLN A 157 6.72 4.74 -14.34
N VAL A 158 6.06 5.85 -13.98
CA VAL A 158 4.61 5.99 -14.01
C VAL A 158 4.13 6.22 -15.44
N ALA A 159 3.08 5.51 -15.86
CA ALA A 159 2.42 5.72 -17.16
C ALA A 159 1.78 7.11 -17.20
N ALA A 160 2.07 7.89 -18.24
CA ALA A 160 1.69 9.30 -18.30
C ALA A 160 0.17 9.54 -18.25
N GLY A 161 -0.62 8.69 -18.91
CA GLY A 161 -2.08 8.79 -18.95
C GLY A 161 -2.79 8.28 -17.69
N GLU A 162 -2.06 7.61 -16.80
CA GLU A 162 -2.60 6.96 -15.61
C GLU A 162 -2.07 7.60 -14.32
N ALA A 163 -1.42 8.76 -14.42
CA ALA A 163 -0.75 9.41 -13.29
C ALA A 163 -1.72 9.94 -12.21
N LEU A 164 -3.00 10.17 -12.56
CA LEU A 164 -4.07 10.51 -11.61
C LEU A 164 -4.67 9.27 -10.94
N GLY A 165 -4.18 8.09 -11.29
CA GLY A 165 -4.67 6.81 -10.80
C GLY A 165 -5.57 6.09 -11.78
N ASP A 166 -5.52 4.76 -11.77
CA ASP A 166 -6.32 3.87 -12.62
C ASP A 166 -7.61 3.38 -11.95
N GLY A 167 -7.98 3.97 -10.81
CA GLY A 167 -9.18 3.67 -10.06
C GLY A 167 -10.28 4.74 -10.18
N ALA A 168 -11.48 4.40 -9.74
CA ALA A 168 -12.51 5.40 -9.52
C ALA A 168 -12.07 6.36 -8.42
N GLU A 169 -12.41 7.63 -8.55
CA GLU A 169 -12.19 8.59 -7.47
C GLU A 169 -12.81 8.08 -6.17
N LEU A 170 -12.00 8.05 -5.13
CA LEU A 170 -12.48 7.74 -3.79
C LEU A 170 -13.05 9.04 -3.23
N GLU A 171 -14.38 9.07 -3.08
CA GLU A 171 -15.10 10.26 -2.67
C GLU A 171 -14.98 10.52 -1.16
N GLY A 172 -14.91 11.79 -0.77
CA GLY A 172 -14.85 12.23 0.61
C GLY A 172 -13.43 12.41 1.14
N ASP A 173 -13.36 12.77 2.42
CA ASP A 173 -12.09 13.04 3.10
C ASP A 173 -11.30 11.75 3.40
N ASP A 174 -10.02 11.91 3.63
CA ASP A 174 -9.16 10.86 4.17
C ASP A 174 -9.07 10.96 5.69
N ALA A 175 -8.95 9.82 6.37
CA ALA A 175 -8.86 9.82 7.82
C ALA A 175 -7.93 8.73 8.38
N LEU A 176 -7.33 9.05 9.51
CA LEU A 176 -6.49 8.16 10.32
C LEU A 176 -7.28 7.59 11.49
N PRO A 177 -7.21 6.28 11.77
CA PRO A 177 -7.84 5.69 12.93
C PRO A 177 -7.04 6.00 14.20
N VAL A 178 -7.72 6.53 15.22
CA VAL A 178 -7.12 6.69 16.54
C VAL A 178 -6.92 5.31 17.17
N GLY A 179 -5.68 4.97 17.46
CA GLY A 179 -5.31 3.64 17.96
C GLY A 179 -4.79 2.69 16.88
N GLY A 180 -4.67 3.15 15.62
CA GLY A 180 -4.13 2.37 14.49
C GLY A 180 -5.12 1.35 13.91
N LEU A 181 -4.67 0.62 12.92
CA LEU A 181 -5.48 -0.35 12.16
C LEU A 181 -5.51 -1.76 12.76
N HIS A 182 -4.76 -2.04 13.81
CA HIS A 182 -4.71 -3.38 14.43
C HIS A 182 -6.11 -3.91 14.84
N PRO A 183 -7.04 -3.11 15.42
CA PRO A 183 -8.38 -3.59 15.76
C PRO A 183 -9.16 -4.12 14.56
N LEU A 184 -8.99 -3.52 13.38
CA LEU A 184 -9.60 -3.98 12.13
C LEU A 184 -9.10 -5.38 11.76
N ILE A 185 -7.79 -5.60 11.80
CA ILE A 185 -7.19 -6.90 11.50
C ILE A 185 -7.64 -7.97 12.48
N THR A 186 -7.65 -7.66 13.78
CA THR A 186 -8.14 -8.56 14.83
C THR A 186 -9.62 -8.94 14.61
N PHE A 187 -10.44 -7.99 14.22
CA PHE A 187 -11.86 -8.24 13.91
C PHE A 187 -12.02 -9.15 12.70
N LEU A 188 -11.31 -8.88 11.60
CA LEU A 188 -11.40 -9.69 10.38
C LEU A 188 -10.93 -11.13 10.62
N ALA A 189 -9.93 -11.33 11.47
CA ALA A 189 -9.37 -12.66 11.77
C ALA A 189 -10.16 -13.45 12.83
N ARG A 190 -11.12 -12.83 13.51
CA ARG A 190 -11.81 -13.45 14.65
C ARG A 190 -12.52 -14.75 14.27
N GLY A 191 -12.13 -15.85 14.93
CA GLY A 191 -12.71 -17.18 14.75
C GLY A 191 -12.21 -17.94 13.51
N LEU A 192 -11.29 -17.38 12.73
CA LEU A 192 -10.67 -18.06 11.60
C LEU A 192 -9.56 -19.04 12.04
N ASP A 193 -9.41 -20.15 11.34
CA ASP A 193 -8.22 -21.03 11.44
C ASP A 193 -7.08 -20.39 10.63
N VAL A 194 -6.29 -19.52 11.28
CA VAL A 194 -5.12 -18.89 10.66
C VAL A 194 -3.86 -19.57 11.16
N ARG A 195 -3.04 -20.05 10.22
CA ARG A 195 -1.77 -20.70 10.51
C ARG A 195 -0.62 -19.80 10.10
N LEU A 196 0.05 -19.29 11.10
CA LEU A 196 1.23 -18.42 10.96
C LEU A 196 2.49 -19.24 10.66
N GLY A 197 3.53 -18.62 10.12
CA GLY A 197 4.79 -19.26 9.80
C GLY A 197 4.68 -20.28 8.66
N GLN A 198 3.67 -20.19 7.81
CA GLN A 198 3.45 -21.09 6.67
C GLN A 198 3.85 -20.40 5.37
N ARG A 199 5.14 -20.38 5.08
CA ARG A 199 5.64 -19.80 3.84
C ARG A 199 5.34 -20.71 2.66
N VAL A 200 4.36 -20.32 1.84
CA VAL A 200 4.00 -21.05 0.61
C VAL A 200 5.15 -20.99 -0.38
N GLN A 201 5.49 -22.15 -0.94
CA GLN A 201 6.56 -22.34 -1.94
C GLN A 201 6.02 -22.79 -3.29
N ARG A 202 4.92 -23.60 -3.28
CA ARG A 202 4.29 -24.10 -4.50
C ARG A 202 2.78 -24.22 -4.33
N ILE A 203 2.07 -23.87 -5.39
CA ILE A 203 0.62 -24.11 -5.54
C ILE A 203 0.44 -24.93 -6.81
N SER A 204 -0.13 -26.13 -6.69
CA SER A 204 -0.34 -27.04 -7.81
C SER A 204 -1.79 -27.47 -7.95
N GLN A 205 -2.25 -27.60 -9.19
CA GLN A 205 -3.54 -28.15 -9.57
C GLN A 205 -3.31 -29.44 -10.36
N ASN A 206 -3.76 -30.57 -9.84
CA ASN A 206 -3.59 -31.86 -10.48
C ASN A 206 -4.79 -32.17 -11.40
N GLY A 207 -4.66 -31.91 -12.71
CA GLY A 207 -5.64 -32.30 -13.74
C GLY A 207 -6.64 -31.20 -14.15
N ALA A 208 -7.25 -31.41 -15.31
CA ALA A 208 -8.35 -30.59 -15.82
C ALA A 208 -9.67 -31.13 -15.25
N GLY A 209 -10.22 -30.44 -14.25
CA GLY A 209 -11.55 -30.76 -13.70
C GLY A 209 -11.69 -30.35 -12.23
N ALA A 210 -12.91 -30.03 -11.84
CA ALA A 210 -13.27 -29.57 -10.49
C ALA A 210 -13.08 -30.61 -9.37
N ALA A 211 -12.63 -31.81 -9.68
CA ALA A 211 -12.48 -32.91 -8.75
C ALA A 211 -11.04 -33.12 -8.24
N ALA A 212 -10.05 -32.46 -8.87
CA ALA A 212 -8.66 -32.62 -8.44
C ALA A 212 -8.31 -31.62 -7.34
N PRO A 213 -7.82 -32.04 -6.17
CA PRO A 213 -7.49 -31.15 -5.08
C PRO A 213 -6.31 -30.24 -5.47
N ILE A 214 -6.42 -28.95 -5.05
CA ILE A 214 -5.28 -28.06 -5.06
C ILE A 214 -4.35 -28.46 -3.93
N THR A 215 -3.07 -28.56 -4.23
CA THR A 215 -2.03 -28.81 -3.25
C THR A 215 -1.19 -27.56 -3.03
N VAL A 216 -1.05 -27.14 -1.78
CA VAL A 216 -0.19 -26.04 -1.36
C VAL A 216 0.94 -26.59 -0.51
N GLU A 217 2.17 -26.39 -0.97
CA GLU A 217 3.36 -26.75 -0.23
C GLU A 217 3.94 -25.52 0.46
N THR A 218 4.18 -25.64 1.74
CA THR A 218 4.87 -24.63 2.56
C THR A 218 6.19 -25.19 3.06
N ASP A 219 7.01 -24.36 3.68
CA ASP A 219 8.23 -24.80 4.37
C ASP A 219 7.93 -25.63 5.64
N GLN A 220 6.68 -25.73 6.09
CA GLN A 220 6.25 -26.46 7.28
C GLN A 220 5.39 -27.69 6.95
N GLY A 221 4.98 -27.89 5.70
CA GLY A 221 4.16 -29.03 5.31
C GLY A 221 3.28 -28.79 4.09
N THR A 222 2.35 -29.70 3.87
CA THR A 222 1.48 -29.69 2.69
C THR A 222 0.01 -29.60 3.11
N PHE A 223 -0.75 -28.78 2.41
CA PHE A 223 -2.19 -28.57 2.60
C PHE A 223 -2.94 -28.89 1.32
N GLN A 224 -4.19 -29.31 1.45
CA GLN A 224 -5.06 -29.62 0.32
C GLN A 224 -6.44 -29.03 0.49
N ALA A 225 -7.03 -28.57 -0.62
CA ALA A 225 -8.39 -28.09 -0.68
C ALA A 225 -8.98 -28.24 -2.09
N ALA A 226 -10.31 -28.21 -2.18
CA ALA A 226 -10.97 -28.17 -3.48
C ALA A 226 -10.76 -26.84 -4.22
N ARG A 227 -10.59 -25.74 -3.48
CA ARG A 227 -10.46 -24.38 -4.01
C ARG A 227 -9.46 -23.55 -3.21
N LEU A 228 -8.95 -22.48 -3.83
CA LEU A 228 -7.96 -21.60 -3.19
C LEU A 228 -8.21 -20.14 -3.54
N CYS A 229 -8.04 -19.25 -2.56
CA CYS A 229 -7.85 -17.82 -2.75
C CYS A 229 -6.38 -17.46 -2.57
N CYS A 230 -5.74 -16.97 -3.64
CA CYS A 230 -4.37 -16.48 -3.61
C CYS A 230 -4.37 -14.97 -3.42
N THR A 231 -3.83 -14.49 -2.29
CA THR A 231 -3.70 -13.06 -2.00
C THR A 231 -2.24 -12.62 -1.89
N LEU A 232 -1.34 -13.30 -2.57
CA LEU A 232 0.07 -12.93 -2.62
C LEU A 232 0.23 -11.52 -3.19
N PRO A 233 1.04 -10.66 -2.55
CA PRO A 233 1.35 -9.33 -3.07
C PRO A 233 1.98 -9.38 -4.46
N LEU A 234 1.70 -8.34 -5.28
CA LEU A 234 2.27 -8.24 -6.63
C LEU A 234 3.80 -8.39 -6.62
N GLY A 235 4.49 -7.78 -5.67
CA GLY A 235 5.95 -7.87 -5.56
C GLY A 235 6.45 -9.30 -5.30
N VAL A 236 5.69 -10.11 -4.58
CA VAL A 236 5.99 -11.54 -4.36
C VAL A 236 5.76 -12.35 -5.63
N LEU A 237 4.67 -12.07 -6.37
CA LEU A 237 4.39 -12.70 -7.66
C LEU A 237 5.48 -12.36 -8.70
N GLN A 238 5.92 -11.10 -8.77
CA GLN A 238 7.00 -10.65 -9.65
C GLN A 238 8.34 -11.30 -9.33
N HIS A 239 8.62 -11.53 -8.04
CA HIS A 239 9.86 -12.19 -7.62
C HIS A 239 9.90 -13.68 -7.97
N GLY A 240 8.72 -14.32 -8.14
CA GLY A 240 8.65 -15.74 -8.49
C GLY A 240 9.06 -16.70 -7.38
N SER A 241 8.99 -16.27 -6.11
CA SER A 241 9.31 -17.14 -4.96
C SER A 241 8.28 -18.23 -4.70
N VAL A 242 7.09 -18.13 -5.30
CA VAL A 242 6.05 -19.15 -5.26
C VAL A 242 5.87 -19.73 -6.66
N ARG A 243 5.96 -21.05 -6.78
CA ARG A 243 5.78 -21.76 -8.05
C ARG A 243 4.30 -22.10 -8.25
N PHE A 244 3.82 -21.94 -9.48
CA PHE A 244 2.48 -22.33 -9.91
C PHE A 244 2.60 -23.48 -10.92
N GLU A 245 1.92 -24.59 -10.66
CA GLU A 245 1.93 -25.81 -11.50
C GLU A 245 0.50 -26.27 -11.82
N PRO A 246 0.11 -26.24 -13.13
CA PRO A 246 0.88 -25.78 -14.29
C PRO A 246 1.17 -24.28 -14.23
N PRO A 247 2.02 -23.73 -15.11
CA PRO A 247 2.30 -22.28 -15.15
C PRO A 247 1.02 -21.43 -15.26
N LEU A 248 1.04 -20.23 -14.68
CA LEU A 248 -0.04 -19.26 -14.81
C LEU A 248 -0.29 -18.92 -16.30
N PRO A 249 -1.54 -18.58 -16.68
CA PRO A 249 -1.86 -18.17 -18.06
C PRO A 249 -1.00 -16.99 -18.53
N PRO A 250 -0.62 -16.94 -19.84
CA PRO A 250 0.23 -15.87 -20.38
C PRO A 250 -0.27 -14.46 -20.08
N ALA A 251 -1.59 -14.20 -20.17
CA ALA A 251 -2.16 -12.89 -19.87
C ALA A 251 -1.93 -12.47 -18.40
N LYS A 252 -2.04 -13.43 -17.45
CA LYS A 252 -1.76 -13.18 -16.04
C LYS A 252 -0.26 -12.94 -15.80
N GLN A 253 0.62 -13.69 -16.44
CA GLN A 253 2.06 -13.48 -16.36
C GLN A 253 2.47 -12.10 -16.90
N GLN A 254 1.85 -11.67 -18.01
CA GLN A 254 2.06 -10.33 -18.56
C GLN A 254 1.58 -9.24 -17.60
N ALA A 255 0.40 -9.39 -17.01
CA ALA A 255 -0.13 -8.45 -16.03
C ALA A 255 0.80 -8.32 -14.80
N ILE A 256 1.29 -9.43 -14.26
CA ILE A 256 2.27 -9.46 -13.16
C ILE A 256 3.54 -8.69 -13.56
N THR A 257 3.98 -8.80 -14.81
CA THR A 257 5.19 -8.14 -15.30
C THR A 257 4.97 -6.66 -15.58
N ARG A 258 3.81 -6.26 -16.10
CA ARG A 258 3.52 -4.88 -16.54
C ARG A 258 3.16 -3.96 -15.39
N LEU A 259 2.35 -4.42 -14.43
CA LEU A 259 2.03 -3.62 -13.24
C LEU A 259 3.30 -3.28 -12.46
N GLY A 260 3.36 -2.08 -11.92
CA GLY A 260 4.44 -1.64 -11.05
C GLY A 260 4.19 -2.04 -9.59
N MET A 261 5.26 -2.34 -8.86
CA MET A 261 5.24 -2.46 -7.40
C MET A 261 6.02 -1.30 -6.81
N GLY A 262 5.30 -0.35 -6.20
CA GLY A 262 5.84 0.86 -5.61
C GLY A 262 6.41 0.64 -4.22
N VAL A 263 7.10 1.64 -3.73
CA VAL A 263 7.63 1.69 -2.35
C VAL A 263 7.35 3.06 -1.77
N LEU A 264 6.68 3.07 -0.63
CA LEU A 264 6.57 4.22 0.25
C LEU A 264 7.00 3.76 1.64
N ASP A 265 8.17 4.22 2.09
CA ASP A 265 8.68 3.91 3.41
C ASP A 265 8.46 5.07 4.38
N LYS A 266 8.22 4.70 5.63
CA LYS A 266 7.86 5.59 6.73
C LYS A 266 8.98 5.70 7.75
N LEU A 267 9.14 6.90 8.30
CA LEU A 267 9.94 7.15 9.49
C LEU A 267 9.11 7.94 10.49
N TYR A 268 8.84 7.33 11.64
CA TYR A 268 8.28 8.00 12.81
C TYR A 268 9.42 8.49 13.69
N LEU A 269 9.42 9.78 14.02
CA LEU A 269 10.33 10.40 14.97
C LEU A 269 9.53 10.95 16.14
N ARG A 270 9.77 10.41 17.35
CA ARG A 270 9.25 10.96 18.59
C ARG A 270 10.26 11.92 19.18
N PHE A 271 9.86 13.14 19.47
CA PHE A 271 10.70 14.17 20.03
C PHE A 271 10.41 14.41 21.52
N PRO A 272 11.37 14.94 22.30
CA PRO A 272 11.12 15.30 23.70
C PRO A 272 10.18 16.50 23.84
N ARG A 273 10.05 17.31 22.80
CA ARG A 273 9.15 18.47 22.70
C ARG A 273 8.83 18.80 21.26
N ARG A 274 7.68 19.39 21.03
CA ARG A 274 7.31 19.97 19.72
C ARG A 274 8.21 21.18 19.40
N PHE A 275 8.62 21.32 18.15
CA PHE A 275 9.36 22.45 17.59
C PHE A 275 8.74 22.98 16.29
N TRP A 276 7.73 22.29 15.76
CA TRP A 276 6.96 22.67 14.58
C TRP A 276 5.67 23.38 14.97
N GLY A 277 4.97 23.93 13.98
CA GLY A 277 3.69 24.63 14.15
C GLY A 277 2.50 23.69 14.38
N SER A 278 1.31 24.16 14.09
CA SER A 278 0.07 23.39 14.22
C SER A 278 -0.34 22.68 12.93
N GLU A 279 0.33 22.99 11.84
CA GLU A 279 0.01 22.49 10.50
C GLU A 279 -0.02 20.96 10.48
N THR A 280 -0.98 20.42 9.72
CA THR A 280 -1.16 18.98 9.54
C THR A 280 -0.05 18.40 8.68
N VAL A 281 0.33 19.10 7.60
CA VAL A 281 1.35 18.65 6.65
C VAL A 281 2.50 19.64 6.63
N ILE A 282 3.72 19.11 6.69
CA ILE A 282 4.96 19.88 6.61
C ILE A 282 5.69 19.40 5.37
N ARG A 283 5.89 20.28 4.40
CA ARG A 283 6.58 19.97 3.14
C ARG A 283 7.95 20.60 3.10
N ASN A 284 8.91 19.85 2.63
CA ASN A 284 10.31 20.24 2.54
C ASN A 284 10.76 20.27 1.08
N ALA A 285 10.73 21.46 0.48
CA ALA A 285 11.24 21.74 -0.87
C ALA A 285 12.72 22.17 -0.86
N THR A 286 13.45 21.92 0.23
CA THR A 286 14.87 22.30 0.36
C THR A 286 15.82 21.38 -0.41
N ASP A 287 15.32 20.23 -0.87
CA ASP A 287 16.07 19.21 -1.59
C ASP A 287 15.33 18.82 -2.87
N SER A 288 16.02 18.87 -4.00
CA SER A 288 15.45 18.52 -5.31
C SER A 288 15.35 17.00 -5.56
N THR A 289 15.92 16.19 -4.65
CA THR A 289 15.91 14.71 -4.80
C THR A 289 14.62 14.07 -4.33
N GLY A 290 13.74 14.81 -3.63
CA GLY A 290 12.53 14.29 -3.00
C GLY A 290 12.78 13.59 -1.67
N LEU A 291 14.00 13.63 -1.15
CA LEU A 291 14.34 13.05 0.15
C LEU A 291 13.64 13.82 1.28
N TRP A 292 12.82 13.10 2.07
CA TRP A 292 12.04 13.68 3.17
C TRP A 292 11.20 14.90 2.76
N ALA A 293 10.59 14.83 1.58
CA ALA A 293 9.84 15.95 1.00
C ALA A 293 8.54 16.25 1.75
N GLU A 294 7.98 15.28 2.47
CA GLU A 294 6.70 15.44 3.16
C GLU A 294 6.69 14.77 4.53
N TRP A 295 6.09 15.47 5.49
CA TRP A 295 5.92 15.04 6.87
C TRP A 295 4.50 15.31 7.35
N PHE A 296 4.00 14.45 8.25
CA PHE A 296 2.72 14.64 8.92
C PHE A 296 2.93 14.87 10.41
N ASN A 297 2.22 15.86 10.93
CA ASN A 297 2.13 16.16 12.35
C ASN A 297 1.14 15.19 13.01
N LEU A 298 1.64 14.21 13.74
CA LEU A 298 0.81 13.21 14.40
C LEU A 298 0.48 13.53 15.87
N GLU A 299 0.88 14.70 16.39
CA GLU A 299 0.55 15.09 17.76
C GLU A 299 -0.96 15.10 18.04
N PRO A 300 -1.84 15.59 17.13
CA PRO A 300 -3.29 15.52 17.35
C PRO A 300 -3.83 14.08 17.44
N LEU A 301 -3.23 13.14 16.71
CA LEU A 301 -3.61 11.73 16.69
C LEU A 301 -3.09 10.97 17.92
N LEU A 302 -1.81 11.13 18.21
CA LEU A 302 -1.07 10.31 19.19
C LEU A 302 -0.98 10.95 20.59
N ARG A 303 -1.27 12.26 20.71
CA ARG A 303 -1.09 13.06 21.92
C ARG A 303 0.34 13.12 22.43
N GLU A 304 1.28 12.93 21.51
CA GLU A 304 2.72 12.90 21.72
C GLU A 304 3.41 13.65 20.56
N PRO A 305 4.56 14.30 20.80
CA PRO A 305 5.26 15.04 19.75
C PRO A 305 5.95 14.10 18.74
N VAL A 306 5.18 13.61 17.79
CA VAL A 306 5.61 12.66 16.75
C VAL A 306 5.41 13.28 15.38
N LEU A 307 6.44 13.20 14.54
CA LEU A 307 6.38 13.45 13.10
C LEU A 307 6.50 12.13 12.34
N LEU A 308 5.74 12.02 11.27
CA LEU A 308 5.83 10.94 10.30
C LEU A 308 6.35 11.48 8.98
N GLY A 309 7.53 11.03 8.56
CA GLY A 309 8.13 11.37 7.27
C GLY A 309 8.06 10.22 6.27
N PHE A 310 8.03 10.57 4.98
CA PHE A 310 7.99 9.63 3.88
C PHE A 310 9.18 9.74 2.95
N ASN A 311 9.54 8.58 2.37
CA ASN A 311 10.33 8.48 1.15
C ASN A 311 9.61 7.54 0.18
N ALA A 312 9.62 7.87 -1.11
CA ALA A 312 8.95 7.11 -2.15
C ALA A 312 9.91 6.62 -3.24
N GLY A 313 9.49 5.62 -4.00
CA GLY A 313 10.16 5.18 -5.22
C GLY A 313 11.63 4.83 -5.04
N GLY A 314 12.47 5.34 -5.93
CA GLY A 314 13.92 5.14 -5.94
C GLY A 314 14.61 5.68 -4.69
N VAL A 315 14.13 6.81 -4.14
CA VAL A 315 14.64 7.40 -2.89
C VAL A 315 14.40 6.43 -1.72
N ALA A 316 13.18 5.89 -1.59
CA ALA A 316 12.86 4.91 -0.55
C ALA A 316 13.75 3.66 -0.66
N ARG A 317 13.92 3.12 -1.87
CA ARG A 317 14.77 1.94 -2.10
C ARG A 317 16.23 2.19 -1.75
N ALA A 318 16.76 3.38 -2.04
CA ALA A 318 18.12 3.76 -1.69
C ALA A 318 18.29 3.90 -0.18
N MET A 319 17.33 4.55 0.49
CA MET A 319 17.35 4.74 1.94
C MET A 319 17.18 3.43 2.71
N ALA A 320 16.35 2.51 2.24
CA ALA A 320 16.14 1.21 2.90
C ALA A 320 17.42 0.37 3.06
N ARG A 321 18.44 0.62 2.24
CA ARG A 321 19.74 -0.05 2.28
C ARG A 321 20.72 0.59 3.28
N GLN A 322 20.37 1.76 3.83
CA GLN A 322 21.19 2.46 4.80
C GLN A 322 20.92 1.94 6.23
N PRO A 323 21.90 2.04 7.14
CA PRO A 323 21.66 1.77 8.55
C PRO A 323 20.67 2.80 9.13
N ASP A 324 19.93 2.40 10.15
CA ASP A 324 18.91 3.25 10.81
C ASP A 324 19.48 4.60 11.23
N SER A 325 20.69 4.62 11.77
CA SER A 325 21.35 5.87 12.20
C SER A 325 21.56 6.86 11.05
N ALA A 326 21.89 6.38 9.85
CA ALA A 326 22.05 7.23 8.67
C ALA A 326 20.69 7.74 8.15
N ILE A 327 19.65 6.90 8.20
CA ILE A 327 18.28 7.29 7.85
C ILE A 327 17.79 8.41 8.78
N VAL A 328 17.91 8.20 10.09
CA VAL A 328 17.50 9.20 11.10
C VAL A 328 18.31 10.49 10.96
N ALA A 329 19.64 10.39 10.76
CA ALA A 329 20.49 11.57 10.58
C ALA A 329 20.09 12.39 9.34
N SER A 330 19.78 11.74 8.23
CA SER A 330 19.31 12.41 7.00
C SER A 330 17.97 13.12 7.21
N ALA A 331 17.04 12.51 7.94
CA ALA A 331 15.76 13.08 8.29
C ALA A 331 15.91 14.32 9.20
N LEU A 332 16.76 14.23 10.21
CA LEU A 332 17.08 15.38 11.08
C LEU A 332 17.73 16.53 10.30
N GLN A 333 18.60 16.21 9.34
CA GLN A 333 19.18 17.23 8.48
C GLN A 333 18.11 17.97 7.67
N ALA A 334 17.13 17.25 7.11
CA ALA A 334 16.00 17.84 6.39
C ALA A 334 15.17 18.76 7.31
N LEU A 335 14.77 18.28 8.48
CA LEU A 335 14.01 19.08 9.45
C LEU A 335 14.81 20.31 9.95
N ARG A 336 16.12 20.20 10.12
CA ARG A 336 16.99 21.30 10.54
C ARG A 336 17.14 22.37 9.46
N ARG A 337 16.98 22.05 8.19
CA ARG A 337 16.91 23.04 7.12
C ARG A 337 15.62 23.86 7.21
N CYS A 338 14.50 23.22 7.56
CA CYS A 338 13.21 23.88 7.70
C CYS A 338 13.12 24.76 8.95
N TYR A 339 13.53 24.24 10.10
CA TYR A 339 13.26 24.85 11.41
C TYR A 339 14.49 25.43 12.11
N GLY A 340 15.67 25.31 11.50
CA GLY A 340 16.93 25.73 12.10
C GLY A 340 17.53 24.67 13.00
N ARG A 341 18.87 24.61 12.99
CA ARG A 341 19.64 23.57 13.67
C ARG A 341 19.45 23.55 15.20
N SER A 342 19.32 24.70 15.81
CA SER A 342 19.16 24.82 17.28
C SER A 342 17.74 24.51 17.75
N SER A 343 16.75 24.56 16.87
CA SER A 343 15.34 24.35 17.21
C SER A 343 14.97 22.86 17.24
N VAL A 344 15.62 22.05 16.40
CA VAL A 344 15.33 20.63 16.25
C VAL A 344 16.16 19.77 17.20
N PRO A 345 15.54 19.23 18.28
CA PRO A 345 16.24 18.35 19.22
C PRO A 345 16.54 16.99 18.62
N GLU A 346 17.36 16.20 19.28
CA GLU A 346 17.49 14.77 18.96
C GLU A 346 16.17 14.05 19.29
N PRO A 347 15.71 13.10 18.46
CA PRO A 347 14.52 12.32 18.74
C PRO A 347 14.78 11.39 19.95
N SER A 348 13.77 11.24 20.79
CA SER A 348 13.82 10.29 21.92
C SER A 348 13.64 8.84 21.48
N ALA A 349 12.97 8.62 20.36
CA ALA A 349 12.74 7.30 19.77
C ALA A 349 12.37 7.42 18.29
N TYR A 350 12.52 6.32 17.56
CA TYR A 350 12.10 6.21 16.17
C TYR A 350 11.59 4.82 15.82
N ARG A 351 10.79 4.76 14.75
CA ARG A 351 10.41 3.52 14.05
C ARG A 351 10.40 3.78 12.55
N LEU A 352 10.83 2.80 11.78
CA LEU A 352 10.86 2.92 10.33
C LEU A 352 10.42 1.62 9.63
N SER A 353 9.97 1.74 8.38
CA SER A 353 9.67 0.62 7.52
C SER A 353 10.73 0.43 6.43
N ARG A 354 10.79 -0.78 5.88
CA ARG A 354 11.63 -1.18 4.72
C ARG A 354 10.85 -2.16 3.85
N TRP A 355 9.76 -1.69 3.25
CA TRP A 355 8.85 -2.56 2.53
C TRP A 355 9.46 -3.23 1.30
N ALA A 356 10.42 -2.57 0.63
CA ALA A 356 11.14 -3.16 -0.50
C ALA A 356 12.00 -4.36 -0.09
N GLU A 357 12.56 -4.34 1.11
CA GLU A 357 13.42 -5.39 1.65
C GLU A 357 12.62 -6.53 2.33
N ASP A 358 11.33 -6.33 2.55
CA ASP A 358 10.47 -7.33 3.16
C ASP A 358 10.16 -8.47 2.17
N PRO A 359 10.54 -9.72 2.48
CA PRO A 359 10.43 -10.83 1.53
C PRO A 359 8.99 -11.25 1.23
N TYR A 360 8.03 -10.87 2.08
CA TYR A 360 6.63 -11.23 1.96
C TYR A 360 5.73 -10.13 1.41
N SER A 361 6.31 -8.99 1.02
CA SER A 361 5.61 -7.91 0.31
C SER A 361 6.39 -7.38 -0.88
N ARG A 362 7.71 -7.19 -0.76
CA ARG A 362 8.63 -6.70 -1.78
C ARG A 362 8.20 -5.39 -2.40
N GLY A 363 7.65 -4.53 -1.57
CA GLY A 363 7.13 -3.22 -1.90
C GLY A 363 5.91 -2.87 -1.06
N SER A 364 5.37 -1.69 -1.29
CA SER A 364 4.26 -1.13 -0.52
C SER A 364 2.91 -1.39 -1.17
N TYR A 365 2.75 -0.99 -2.43
CA TYR A 365 1.49 -1.17 -3.19
C TYR A 365 1.73 -1.04 -4.69
N SER A 366 0.74 -1.48 -5.48
CA SER A 366 0.81 -1.47 -6.94
C SER A 366 0.59 -0.08 -7.53
N PHE A 367 1.21 0.21 -8.67
CA PHE A 367 1.02 1.45 -9.42
C PHE A 367 0.96 1.19 -10.93
N PRO A 368 0.35 2.10 -11.73
CA PRO A 368 0.31 2.00 -13.19
C PRO A 368 1.69 2.33 -13.78
N ARG A 369 2.46 1.30 -14.10
CA ARG A 369 3.78 1.44 -14.72
C ARG A 369 3.67 1.65 -16.23
N VAL A 370 4.65 2.31 -16.82
CA VAL A 370 4.77 2.46 -18.28
C VAL A 370 4.54 1.12 -18.99
N GLY A 371 3.64 1.13 -19.97
CA GLY A 371 3.22 -0.06 -20.72
C GLY A 371 2.09 -0.87 -20.07
N VAL A 372 1.51 -0.39 -18.96
CA VAL A 372 0.28 -0.96 -18.37
C VAL A 372 -0.92 -0.75 -19.30
N SER A 373 -1.87 -1.65 -19.24
CA SER A 373 -3.16 -1.52 -19.93
C SER A 373 -4.32 -1.72 -18.97
N ALA A 374 -5.49 -1.22 -19.32
CA ALA A 374 -6.74 -1.41 -18.56
C ALA A 374 -7.11 -2.90 -18.38
N GLN A 375 -6.53 -3.82 -19.16
CA GLN A 375 -6.75 -5.26 -19.05
C GLN A 375 -5.85 -5.95 -18.05
N ASP A 376 -4.78 -5.30 -17.57
CA ASP A 376 -3.78 -5.97 -16.73
C ASP A 376 -4.34 -6.30 -15.34
N ARG A 377 -5.08 -5.39 -14.68
CA ARG A 377 -5.71 -5.70 -13.38
C ARG A 377 -6.81 -6.76 -13.49
N PRO A 378 -7.73 -6.72 -14.47
CA PRO A 378 -8.66 -7.82 -14.73
C PRO A 378 -7.96 -9.15 -15.03
N ALA A 379 -6.87 -9.15 -15.80
CA ALA A 379 -6.09 -10.37 -16.08
C ALA A 379 -5.40 -10.91 -14.81
N LEU A 380 -4.91 -10.03 -13.93
CA LEU A 380 -4.37 -10.43 -12.64
C LEU A 380 -5.44 -11.03 -11.72
N ALA A 381 -6.65 -10.48 -11.73
CA ALA A 381 -7.80 -10.95 -10.95
C ALA A 381 -8.42 -12.24 -11.50
N ALA A 382 -8.27 -12.52 -12.81
CA ALA A 382 -8.91 -13.66 -13.46
C ALA A 382 -8.55 -14.99 -12.77
N PRO A 383 -9.49 -15.93 -12.60
CA PRO A 383 -9.20 -17.21 -11.97
C PRO A 383 -8.24 -18.04 -12.81
N TRP A 384 -7.51 -18.93 -12.14
CA TRP A 384 -6.69 -19.97 -12.75
C TRP A 384 -7.19 -21.34 -12.24
N GLY A 385 -8.02 -22.00 -13.03
CA GLY A 385 -8.70 -23.21 -12.61
C GLY A 385 -9.56 -22.97 -11.35
N ALA A 386 -9.28 -23.69 -10.28
CA ALA A 386 -9.96 -23.57 -8.99
C ALA A 386 -9.29 -22.55 -8.04
N VAL A 387 -8.31 -21.79 -8.54
CA VAL A 387 -7.64 -20.71 -7.80
C VAL A 387 -8.19 -19.36 -8.22
N VAL A 388 -8.71 -18.59 -7.28
CA VAL A 388 -9.07 -17.17 -7.46
C VAL A 388 -7.99 -16.28 -6.88
N PHE A 389 -7.86 -15.07 -7.41
CA PHE A 389 -6.86 -14.09 -6.98
C PHE A 389 -7.55 -12.87 -6.40
N ALA A 390 -7.02 -12.36 -5.28
CA ALA A 390 -7.46 -11.14 -4.64
C ALA A 390 -6.26 -10.37 -4.07
N GLY A 391 -6.49 -9.15 -3.65
CA GLY A 391 -5.49 -8.20 -3.16
C GLY A 391 -5.65 -6.86 -3.87
N GLU A 392 -5.05 -5.79 -3.32
CA GLU A 392 -5.20 -4.43 -3.86
C GLU A 392 -4.81 -4.32 -5.34
N ALA A 393 -3.79 -5.09 -5.78
CA ALA A 393 -3.32 -5.05 -7.17
C ALA A 393 -4.32 -5.61 -8.18
N THR A 394 -5.29 -6.43 -7.75
CA THR A 394 -6.37 -6.99 -8.59
C THR A 394 -7.55 -6.05 -8.74
N SER A 395 -7.64 -5.01 -7.91
CA SER A 395 -8.74 -4.04 -7.94
C SER A 395 -8.56 -3.04 -9.08
N SER A 396 -9.53 -2.94 -9.97
CA SER A 396 -9.58 -1.87 -10.98
C SER A 396 -10.28 -0.61 -10.48
N ARG A 397 -11.03 -0.71 -9.37
CA ARG A 397 -11.79 0.42 -8.80
C ARG A 397 -10.98 1.22 -7.78
N ALA A 398 -10.28 0.54 -6.89
CA ALA A 398 -9.54 1.15 -5.79
C ALA A 398 -8.19 0.44 -5.59
N PRO A 399 -7.31 0.43 -6.61
CA PRO A 399 -5.99 -0.19 -6.49
C PRO A 399 -5.16 0.51 -5.42
N ALA A 400 -4.15 -0.18 -4.90
CA ALA A 400 -3.22 0.35 -3.89
C ALA A 400 -3.84 0.74 -2.54
N THR A 401 -5.12 0.40 -2.28
CA THR A 401 -5.84 0.83 -1.07
C THR A 401 -6.31 -0.33 -0.20
N LEU A 402 -6.58 -0.03 1.09
CA LEU A 402 -7.25 -0.95 2.01
C LEU A 402 -8.62 -1.39 1.48
N GLN A 403 -9.39 -0.44 0.93
CA GLN A 403 -10.70 -0.68 0.39
C GLN A 403 -10.65 -1.65 -0.78
N GLY A 404 -9.75 -1.44 -1.74
CA GLY A 404 -9.58 -2.34 -2.88
C GLY A 404 -9.16 -3.74 -2.47
N ALA A 405 -8.28 -3.87 -1.48
CA ALA A 405 -7.92 -5.16 -0.92
C ALA A 405 -9.13 -5.86 -0.28
N TYR A 406 -9.91 -5.16 0.53
CA TYR A 406 -11.11 -5.70 1.19
C TYR A 406 -12.17 -6.14 0.20
N GLU A 407 -12.55 -5.27 -0.73
CA GLU A 407 -13.57 -5.55 -1.75
C GLU A 407 -13.16 -6.72 -2.65
N SER A 408 -11.88 -6.81 -3.04
CA SER A 408 -11.36 -7.93 -3.82
C SER A 408 -11.47 -9.25 -3.07
N GLY A 409 -11.24 -9.25 -1.75
CA GLY A 409 -11.41 -10.42 -0.89
C GLY A 409 -12.87 -10.89 -0.82
N LEU A 410 -13.82 -9.96 -0.68
CA LEU A 410 -15.24 -10.28 -0.71
C LEU A 410 -15.69 -10.82 -2.07
N ALA A 411 -15.21 -10.23 -3.17
CA ALA A 411 -15.50 -10.71 -4.51
C ALA A 411 -14.93 -12.13 -4.74
N ALA A 412 -13.72 -12.41 -4.24
CA ALA A 412 -13.14 -13.75 -4.28
C ALA A 412 -13.99 -14.77 -3.51
N ALA A 413 -14.48 -14.41 -2.32
CA ALA A 413 -15.38 -15.28 -1.55
C ALA A 413 -16.65 -15.61 -2.31
N GLN A 414 -17.27 -14.64 -2.99
CA GLN A 414 -18.46 -14.86 -3.83
C GLN A 414 -18.16 -15.81 -5.00
N GLN A 415 -17.01 -15.67 -5.64
CA GLN A 415 -16.59 -16.59 -6.72
C GLN A 415 -16.40 -18.01 -6.20
N LEU A 416 -15.80 -18.17 -5.01
CA LEU A 416 -15.53 -19.46 -4.39
C LEU A 416 -16.80 -20.17 -3.87
N GLN A 417 -17.89 -19.47 -3.64
CA GLN A 417 -19.17 -20.04 -3.25
C GLN A 417 -19.99 -20.57 -4.45
N ARG A 418 -19.73 -20.09 -5.66
CA ARG A 418 -20.41 -20.56 -6.85
C ARG A 418 -19.98 -21.98 -7.19
N PRO A 419 -20.88 -22.88 -7.64
CA PRO A 419 -20.47 -24.17 -8.17
C PRO A 419 -19.47 -23.98 -9.30
N ALA A 420 -18.48 -24.91 -9.41
CA ALA A 420 -17.58 -24.89 -10.54
C ALA A 420 -18.37 -24.93 -11.84
N PRO A 421 -17.99 -24.15 -12.89
CA PRO A 421 -18.65 -24.26 -14.18
C PRO A 421 -18.60 -25.72 -14.63
N THR A 422 -19.76 -26.30 -14.87
CA THR A 422 -19.87 -27.59 -15.54
C THR A 422 -19.37 -27.40 -16.97
N THR A 423 -18.16 -27.93 -17.26
CA THR A 423 -17.61 -28.03 -18.63
C THR A 423 -18.37 -29.03 -19.44
#